data_a3e83367e2a124a5c273ec35afd055fa
#
_entry.id   a3e83367e2a124a5c273ec35afd055fa
#
_cell.length_a   1.000
_cell.length_b   1.000
_cell.length_c   1.000
_cell.angle_alpha   90.00
_cell.angle_beta   90.00
_cell.angle_gamma   90.00
#
_symmetry.space_group_name_H-M   'P 1'
#
loop_
_entity.id
_entity.type
_entity.pdbx_description
1 polymer ?
#
loop_
_entity_poly.entity_id
_entity_poly.type
_entity_poly.pdbx_seq_one_letter_code
_entity_poly.pdbx_strand_id
1 'polypeptide(L)'
;MLRRSFCLAFFGVSALFSGCAISHRLPDYGRIPNFDLISQTGRRVTLEDLRNKVWIADTFFTTCTGPCPMMSARMRRLALDLGAEANVRLVSLTVDPEHDSQAALLEYSSRFHARAEQWLFLTGPQESVNRVTMDGLHLSRVDGSLEHSTKFALIDGHARIRGYYLSFDQSQMKQLISDARTLAVSQ
;
A
#
# COMPACT_ATOMS: atom_id res chain seq x y z
N MET A 1 7.05 1.06 83.07
CA MET A 1 6.44 0.19 82.05
C MET A 1 6.49 0.95 80.70
N LEU A 2 7.49 0.64 79.93
CA LEU A 2 7.75 1.35 78.63
C LEU A 2 7.30 0.45 77.47
N ARG A 3 6.23 0.88 76.74
CA ARG A 3 5.79 0.20 75.52
C ARG A 3 6.56 0.80 74.33
N ARG A 4 7.43 0.00 73.74
CA ARG A 4 8.10 0.32 72.47
C ARG A 4 7.20 -0.07 71.26
N SER A 5 6.68 0.91 70.55
CA SER A 5 5.99 0.69 69.25
C SER A 5 7.03 0.54 68.13
N PHE A 6 6.99 -0.60 67.50
CA PHE A 6 7.83 -0.94 66.33
C PHE A 6 7.08 -0.56 65.06
N CYS A 7 7.49 0.53 64.38
CA CYS A 7 6.95 0.88 63.04
C CYS A 7 7.72 0.08 62.00
N LEU A 8 7.04 -0.89 61.36
CA LEU A 8 7.51 -1.58 60.17
C LEU A 8 7.22 -0.69 58.95
N ALA A 9 8.28 -0.14 58.36
CA ALA A 9 8.19 0.56 57.05
C ALA A 9 8.20 -0.49 55.94
N PHE A 10 7.06 -0.60 55.26
CA PHE A 10 6.96 -1.39 54.01
C PHE A 10 7.53 -0.56 52.84
N PHE A 11 8.71 -0.92 52.38
CA PHE A 11 9.29 -0.41 51.12
C PHE A 11 8.65 -1.17 49.95
N GLY A 12 7.66 -0.54 49.29
CA GLY A 12 7.08 -1.04 48.06
C GLY A 12 8.06 -0.84 46.90
N VAL A 13 8.65 -1.91 46.40
CA VAL A 13 9.43 -1.91 45.18
C VAL A 13 8.46 -1.85 43.98
N SER A 14 8.24 -0.66 43.42
CA SER A 14 7.56 -0.49 42.13
C SER A 14 8.48 -0.96 41.02
N ALA A 15 8.29 -2.17 40.53
CA ALA A 15 8.93 -2.65 39.32
C ALA A 15 8.32 -1.94 38.07
N LEU A 16 9.06 -0.98 37.57
CA LEU A 16 8.77 -0.37 36.27
C LEU A 16 9.02 -1.42 35.18
N PHE A 17 7.97 -2.10 34.74
CA PHE A 17 8.02 -2.88 33.50
C PHE A 17 8.13 -1.89 32.30
N SER A 18 9.36 -1.53 31.94
CA SER A 18 9.65 -0.94 30.64
C SER A 18 9.38 -2.01 29.57
N GLY A 19 8.15 -2.04 29.07
CA GLY A 19 7.81 -2.85 27.91
C GLY A 19 8.65 -2.37 26.72
N CYS A 20 9.69 -3.12 26.37
CA CYS A 20 10.42 -2.94 25.12
C CYS A 20 9.42 -3.24 23.99
N ALA A 21 8.79 -2.20 23.43
CA ALA A 21 8.04 -2.32 22.21
C ALA A 21 9.07 -2.68 21.13
N ILE A 22 9.08 -3.96 20.70
CA ILE A 22 9.85 -4.40 19.56
C ILE A 22 9.27 -3.64 18.35
N SER A 23 9.91 -2.54 17.98
CA SER A 23 9.59 -1.81 16.74
C SER A 23 9.89 -2.77 15.59
N HIS A 24 8.84 -3.41 15.06
CA HIS A 24 8.95 -4.28 13.90
C HIS A 24 9.22 -3.40 12.68
N ARG A 25 10.51 -3.12 12.45
CA ARG A 25 10.95 -2.29 11.34
C ARG A 25 10.75 -3.08 10.06
N LEU A 26 9.78 -2.66 9.24
CA LEU A 26 9.52 -3.28 7.94
C LEU A 26 10.77 -3.22 7.05
N PRO A 27 11.00 -4.22 6.19
CA PRO A 27 12.09 -4.25 5.22
C PRO A 27 12.13 -3.00 4.32
N ASP A 28 13.24 -2.82 3.62
CA ASP A 28 13.40 -1.83 2.56
C ASP A 28 13.85 -2.58 1.29
N TYR A 29 12.95 -2.64 0.30
CA TYR A 29 13.17 -3.33 -0.98
C TYR A 29 13.56 -2.39 -2.11
N GLY A 30 13.81 -1.12 -1.81
CA GLY A 30 14.17 -0.12 -2.80
C GLY A 30 13.17 1.03 -2.87
N ARG A 31 13.36 1.90 -3.85
CA ARG A 31 12.63 3.15 -3.96
C ARG A 31 11.91 3.24 -5.31
N ILE A 32 10.71 3.79 -5.29
CA ILE A 32 9.96 4.08 -6.51
C ILE A 32 10.62 5.25 -7.24
N PRO A 33 10.91 5.13 -8.55
CA PRO A 33 11.43 6.22 -9.37
C PRO A 33 10.37 7.30 -9.59
N ASN A 34 10.81 8.50 -9.98
CA ASN A 34 9.90 9.55 -10.40
C ASN A 34 9.08 9.12 -11.62
N PHE A 35 7.81 9.45 -11.61
CA PHE A 35 6.88 9.20 -12.70
C PHE A 35 5.93 10.36 -12.93
N ASP A 36 5.28 10.33 -14.08
CA ASP A 36 4.28 11.28 -14.52
C ASP A 36 3.25 10.50 -15.34
N LEU A 37 2.08 10.29 -14.77
CA LEU A 37 1.02 9.44 -15.30
C LEU A 37 -0.32 10.17 -15.23
N ILE A 38 -1.36 9.59 -15.86
CA ILE A 38 -2.71 10.13 -15.90
C ILE A 38 -3.65 9.20 -15.13
N SER A 39 -4.48 9.75 -14.27
CA SER A 39 -5.49 8.98 -13.53
C SER A 39 -6.75 8.72 -14.36
N GLN A 40 -7.62 7.82 -13.87
CA GLN A 40 -8.96 7.56 -14.44
C GLN A 40 -9.82 8.82 -14.56
N THR A 41 -9.56 9.87 -13.78
CA THR A 41 -10.29 11.15 -13.86
C THR A 41 -9.63 12.17 -14.80
N GLY A 42 -8.56 11.80 -15.48
CA GLY A 42 -7.78 12.68 -16.36
C GLY A 42 -6.81 13.60 -15.62
N ARG A 43 -6.69 13.47 -14.29
CA ARG A 43 -5.73 14.25 -13.51
C ARG A 43 -4.32 13.71 -13.69
N ARG A 44 -3.36 14.60 -13.90
CA ARG A 44 -1.93 14.26 -13.84
C ARG A 44 -1.57 13.85 -12.42
N VAL A 45 -0.82 12.75 -12.30
CA VAL A 45 -0.37 12.19 -11.03
C VAL A 45 1.13 11.90 -11.11
N THR A 46 1.88 12.46 -10.19
CA THR A 46 3.32 12.27 -10.05
C THR A 46 3.67 11.57 -8.76
N LEU A 47 4.91 11.13 -8.60
CA LEU A 47 5.38 10.57 -7.32
C LEU A 47 5.20 11.56 -6.17
N GLU A 48 5.33 12.87 -6.43
CA GLU A 48 5.18 13.91 -5.40
C GLU A 48 3.76 13.98 -4.83
N ASP A 49 2.72 13.67 -5.64
CA ASP A 49 1.33 13.57 -5.17
C ASP A 49 1.10 12.45 -4.16
N LEU A 50 1.99 11.45 -4.14
CA LEU A 50 1.96 10.30 -3.23
C LEU A 50 2.95 10.41 -2.08
N ARG A 51 3.78 11.46 -2.02
CA ARG A 51 4.67 11.70 -0.88
C ARG A 51 3.88 11.94 0.41
N ASN A 52 4.47 11.56 1.52
CA ASN A 52 3.88 11.63 2.86
C ASN A 52 2.56 10.84 2.97
N LYS A 53 2.35 9.87 2.06
CA LYS A 53 1.23 8.93 2.11
C LYS A 53 1.77 7.52 2.01
N VAL A 54 1.21 6.63 2.78
CA VAL A 54 1.36 5.19 2.56
C VAL A 54 0.50 4.81 1.37
N TRP A 55 0.99 3.96 0.49
CA TRP A 55 0.16 3.47 -0.60
C TRP A 55 0.40 2.00 -0.90
N ILE A 56 -0.68 1.35 -1.35
CA ILE A 56 -0.68 -0.04 -1.75
C ILE A 56 -0.84 -0.06 -3.27
N ALA A 57 0.09 -0.71 -3.96
CA ALA A 57 0.11 -0.77 -5.41
C ALA A 57 -0.12 -2.18 -5.93
N ASP A 58 -0.81 -2.27 -7.08
CA ASP A 58 -0.87 -3.44 -7.93
C ASP A 58 -0.72 -3.07 -9.41
N THR A 59 -0.59 -4.10 -10.25
CA THR A 59 -0.61 -3.96 -11.70
C THR A 59 -1.78 -4.76 -12.29
N PHE A 60 -2.36 -4.24 -13.37
CA PHE A 60 -3.54 -4.81 -14.04
C PHE A 60 -3.58 -4.40 -15.53
N PHE A 61 -4.55 -4.88 -16.27
CA PHE A 61 -5.02 -4.33 -17.53
C PHE A 61 -6.53 -4.59 -17.71
N THR A 62 -7.23 -3.67 -18.41
CA THR A 62 -8.71 -3.66 -18.38
C THR A 62 -9.34 -4.85 -19.10
N THR A 63 -8.63 -5.41 -20.09
CA THR A 63 -9.10 -6.56 -20.90
C THR A 63 -8.72 -7.92 -20.30
N CYS A 64 -8.09 -7.95 -19.12
CA CYS A 64 -7.69 -9.18 -18.45
C CYS A 64 -8.90 -10.04 -18.07
N THR A 65 -8.92 -11.27 -18.54
CA THR A 65 -9.94 -12.28 -18.18
C THR A 65 -9.49 -13.22 -17.05
N GLY A 66 -8.28 -13.05 -16.57
CA GLY A 66 -7.65 -13.88 -15.54
C GLY A 66 -7.71 -13.26 -14.14
N PRO A 67 -6.55 -13.04 -13.47
CA PRO A 67 -6.50 -12.65 -12.06
C PRO A 67 -6.91 -11.20 -11.77
N CYS A 68 -6.82 -10.27 -12.75
CA CYS A 68 -7.04 -8.85 -12.49
C CYS A 68 -8.40 -8.51 -11.86
N PRO A 69 -9.56 -9.04 -12.33
CA PRO A 69 -10.84 -8.73 -11.69
C PRO A 69 -10.88 -9.17 -10.23
N MET A 70 -10.26 -10.31 -9.90
CA MET A 70 -10.18 -10.79 -8.52
C MET A 70 -9.23 -9.93 -7.67
N MET A 71 -8.10 -9.50 -8.21
CA MET A 71 -7.19 -8.58 -7.54
C MET A 71 -7.87 -7.23 -7.28
N SER A 72 -8.57 -6.68 -8.27
CA SER A 72 -9.34 -5.44 -8.10
C SER A 72 -10.45 -5.58 -7.05
N ALA A 73 -11.12 -6.75 -6.97
CA ALA A 73 -12.06 -7.02 -5.89
C ALA A 73 -11.36 -7.05 -4.50
N ARG A 74 -10.13 -7.55 -4.41
CA ARG A 74 -9.30 -7.48 -3.19
C ARG A 74 -8.90 -6.04 -2.85
N MET A 75 -8.49 -5.25 -3.84
CA MET A 75 -8.22 -3.81 -3.65
C MET A 75 -9.47 -3.07 -3.16
N ARG A 76 -10.65 -3.39 -3.73
CA ARG A 76 -11.93 -2.87 -3.22
C ARG A 76 -12.15 -3.23 -1.74
N ARG A 77 -11.85 -4.46 -1.35
CA ARG A 77 -11.96 -4.88 0.06
C ARG A 77 -10.97 -4.10 0.94
N LEU A 78 -9.72 -3.94 0.52
CA LEU A 78 -8.73 -3.09 1.21
C LEU A 78 -9.22 -1.65 1.37
N ALA A 79 -9.84 -1.08 0.33
CA ALA A 79 -10.43 0.26 0.39
C ALA A 79 -11.49 0.38 1.50
N LEU A 80 -12.32 -0.66 1.67
CA LEU A 80 -13.34 -0.70 2.74
C LEU A 80 -12.73 -0.89 4.13
N ASP A 81 -11.77 -1.81 4.26
CA ASP A 81 -11.15 -2.16 5.54
C ASP A 81 -10.24 -1.03 6.07
N LEU A 82 -9.59 -0.29 5.18
CA LEU A 82 -8.80 0.91 5.52
C LEU A 82 -9.69 2.15 5.73
N GLY A 83 -10.90 2.14 5.17
CA GLY A 83 -11.87 3.22 5.35
C GLY A 83 -11.37 4.58 4.82
N ALA A 84 -11.63 5.64 5.57
CA ALA A 84 -11.23 7.01 5.24
C ALA A 84 -9.88 7.41 5.86
N GLU A 85 -8.98 6.46 6.12
CA GLU A 85 -7.65 6.78 6.63
C GLU A 85 -6.92 7.72 5.66
N ALA A 86 -6.76 8.98 6.08
CA ALA A 86 -6.35 10.08 5.20
C ALA A 86 -4.96 9.88 4.57
N ASN A 87 -4.10 9.08 5.22
CA ASN A 87 -2.71 8.88 4.81
C ASN A 87 -2.47 7.60 4.02
N VAL A 88 -3.53 6.81 3.71
CA VAL A 88 -3.37 5.58 2.91
C VAL A 88 -4.07 5.74 1.56
N ARG A 89 -3.40 5.37 0.47
CA ARG A 89 -3.90 5.39 -0.91
C ARG A 89 -3.78 4.01 -1.54
N LEU A 90 -4.65 3.74 -2.49
CA LEU A 90 -4.56 2.57 -3.38
C LEU A 90 -4.19 3.06 -4.79
N VAL A 91 -3.30 2.35 -5.45
CA VAL A 91 -2.79 2.74 -6.77
C VAL A 91 -2.71 1.49 -7.66
N SER A 92 -3.56 1.42 -8.67
CA SER A 92 -3.51 0.39 -9.70
C SER A 92 -2.87 0.96 -10.96
N LEU A 93 -1.80 0.33 -11.46
CA LEU A 93 -1.08 0.76 -12.66
C LEU A 93 -1.35 -0.21 -13.80
N THR A 94 -1.79 0.31 -14.95
CA THR A 94 -1.92 -0.56 -16.12
C THR A 94 -0.55 -1.07 -16.59
N VAL A 95 -0.52 -2.25 -17.18
CA VAL A 95 0.62 -2.77 -17.95
C VAL A 95 0.38 -2.76 -19.45
N ASP A 96 -0.81 -2.32 -19.88
CA ASP A 96 -1.25 -2.23 -21.28
C ASP A 96 -1.79 -0.82 -21.62
N PRO A 97 -0.96 0.23 -21.52
CA PRO A 97 -1.42 1.60 -21.73
C PRO A 97 -1.86 1.89 -23.18
N GLU A 98 -1.52 1.04 -24.15
CA GLU A 98 -1.99 1.18 -25.53
C GLU A 98 -3.51 0.96 -25.66
N HIS A 99 -4.05 0.03 -24.87
CA HIS A 99 -5.49 -0.26 -24.83
C HIS A 99 -6.20 0.41 -23.65
N ASP A 100 -5.50 0.64 -22.57
CA ASP A 100 -6.04 1.18 -21.32
C ASP A 100 -6.00 2.72 -21.32
N SER A 101 -6.83 3.32 -22.17
CA SER A 101 -7.04 4.77 -22.19
C SER A 101 -7.63 5.27 -20.86
N GLN A 102 -7.56 6.58 -20.60
CA GLN A 102 -8.21 7.21 -19.46
C GLN A 102 -9.71 6.85 -19.34
N ALA A 103 -10.42 6.80 -20.48
CA ALA A 103 -11.83 6.42 -20.51
C ALA A 103 -12.03 4.94 -20.13
N ALA A 104 -11.17 4.03 -20.62
CA ALA A 104 -11.21 2.62 -20.23
C ALA A 104 -10.94 2.44 -18.74
N LEU A 105 -9.98 3.20 -18.16
CA LEU A 105 -9.72 3.18 -16.72
C LEU A 105 -10.91 3.70 -15.90
N LEU A 106 -11.58 4.75 -16.38
CA LEU A 106 -12.77 5.29 -15.69
C LEU A 106 -13.89 4.25 -15.67
N GLU A 107 -14.17 3.60 -16.78
CA GLU A 107 -15.15 2.52 -16.87
C GLU A 107 -14.76 1.35 -15.96
N TYR A 108 -13.51 0.86 -16.05
CA TYR A 108 -13.03 -0.25 -15.23
C TYR A 108 -13.13 0.04 -13.74
N SER A 109 -12.66 1.21 -13.30
CA SER A 109 -12.67 1.63 -11.90
C SER A 109 -14.09 1.73 -11.33
N SER A 110 -15.08 2.11 -12.16
CA SER A 110 -16.48 2.22 -11.77
C SER A 110 -17.09 0.87 -11.36
N ARG A 111 -16.66 -0.21 -12.00
CA ARG A 111 -17.11 -1.60 -11.68
C ARG A 111 -16.78 -1.99 -10.24
N PHE A 112 -15.72 -1.39 -9.68
CA PHE A 112 -15.27 -1.63 -8.30
C PHE A 112 -15.66 -0.50 -7.34
N HIS A 113 -16.48 0.47 -7.79
CA HIS A 113 -16.88 1.64 -7.01
C HIS A 113 -15.66 2.38 -6.41
N ALA A 114 -14.58 2.49 -7.18
CA ALA A 114 -13.37 3.15 -6.76
C ALA A 114 -13.58 4.67 -6.68
N ARG A 115 -13.30 5.24 -5.51
CA ARG A 115 -13.29 6.70 -5.32
C ARG A 115 -11.89 7.22 -5.60
N ALA A 116 -11.75 8.17 -6.53
CA ALA A 116 -10.46 8.67 -6.99
C ALA A 116 -9.62 9.33 -5.86
N GLU A 117 -10.26 9.78 -4.79
CA GLU A 117 -9.58 10.33 -3.60
C GLU A 117 -8.87 9.25 -2.79
N GLN A 118 -9.28 8.00 -2.92
CA GLN A 118 -8.72 6.86 -2.19
C GLN A 118 -8.00 5.88 -3.10
N TRP A 119 -8.51 5.65 -4.32
CA TRP A 119 -8.00 4.63 -5.23
C TRP A 119 -7.82 5.19 -6.64
N LEU A 120 -6.56 5.32 -7.04
CA LEU A 120 -6.12 5.79 -8.36
C LEU A 120 -5.89 4.61 -9.30
N PHE A 121 -6.36 4.76 -10.53
CA PHE A 121 -6.02 3.90 -11.66
C PHE A 121 -5.19 4.75 -12.63
N LEU A 122 -3.96 4.32 -12.92
CA LEU A 122 -2.99 5.14 -13.64
C LEU A 122 -2.61 4.51 -14.99
N THR A 123 -2.53 5.36 -16.00
CA THR A 123 -2.03 5.07 -17.35
C THR A 123 -1.12 6.20 -17.83
N GLY A 124 -0.46 6.02 -18.97
CA GLY A 124 0.40 7.04 -19.56
C GLY A 124 1.31 6.47 -20.64
N PRO A 125 2.35 7.19 -21.05
CA PRO A 125 3.31 6.68 -22.01
C PRO A 125 3.92 5.35 -21.54
N GLN A 126 4.03 4.37 -22.44
CA GLN A 126 4.52 3.01 -22.13
C GLN A 126 5.85 3.03 -21.36
N GLU A 127 6.79 3.89 -21.75
CA GLU A 127 8.07 4.01 -21.04
C GLU A 127 7.91 4.47 -19.60
N SER A 128 6.99 5.41 -19.32
CA SER A 128 6.71 5.90 -17.97
C SER A 128 6.04 4.82 -17.12
N VAL A 129 5.12 4.06 -17.70
CA VAL A 129 4.47 2.91 -17.06
C VAL A 129 5.51 1.84 -16.71
N ASN A 130 6.34 1.43 -17.67
CA ASN A 130 7.38 0.41 -17.47
C ASN A 130 8.37 0.82 -16.38
N ARG A 131 8.80 2.07 -16.36
CA ARG A 131 9.69 2.60 -15.33
C ARG A 131 9.13 2.41 -13.92
N VAL A 132 7.83 2.58 -13.73
CA VAL A 132 7.21 2.41 -12.40
C VAL A 132 6.94 0.95 -12.10
N THR A 133 6.39 0.21 -13.05
CA THR A 133 5.91 -1.17 -12.80
C THR A 133 7.03 -2.20 -12.82
N MET A 134 8.04 -2.02 -13.67
CA MET A 134 9.19 -2.94 -13.80
C MET A 134 10.36 -2.50 -12.91
N ASP A 135 10.88 -1.28 -13.14
CA ASP A 135 12.11 -0.82 -12.47
C ASP A 135 11.84 -0.38 -11.03
N GLY A 136 10.63 0.13 -10.78
CA GLY A 136 10.20 0.59 -9.45
C GLY A 136 9.59 -0.50 -8.62
N LEU A 137 8.36 -0.91 -8.97
CA LEU A 137 7.57 -1.85 -8.17
C LEU A 137 7.98 -3.32 -8.32
N HIS A 138 8.69 -3.67 -9.38
CA HIS A 138 9.06 -5.06 -9.72
C HIS A 138 7.83 -6.00 -9.76
N LEU A 139 6.68 -5.50 -10.21
CA LEU A 139 5.40 -6.23 -10.30
C LEU A 139 5.03 -6.68 -11.71
N SER A 140 5.83 -6.35 -12.71
CA SER A 140 5.66 -6.81 -14.10
C SER A 140 6.98 -7.33 -14.67
N ARG A 141 6.92 -8.07 -15.79
CA ARG A 141 8.09 -8.66 -16.45
C ARG A 141 8.61 -7.75 -17.56
N VAL A 142 9.90 -7.85 -17.84
CA VAL A 142 10.60 -7.10 -18.89
C VAL A 142 10.41 -7.71 -20.27
N ASP A 143 9.80 -8.90 -20.39
CA ASP A 143 9.71 -9.70 -21.61
C ASP A 143 8.59 -9.29 -22.59
N GLY A 144 7.90 -8.18 -22.28
CA GLY A 144 6.78 -7.68 -23.12
C GLY A 144 5.51 -8.52 -23.00
N SER A 145 5.49 -9.55 -22.15
CA SER A 145 4.26 -10.25 -21.82
C SER A 145 3.37 -9.35 -20.97
N LEU A 146 2.04 -9.45 -21.13
CA LEU A 146 1.08 -8.83 -20.22
C LEU A 146 1.00 -9.57 -18.87
N GLU A 147 1.95 -10.47 -18.60
CA GLU A 147 2.05 -11.13 -17.32
C GLU A 147 2.41 -10.13 -16.22
N HIS A 148 1.54 -9.97 -15.28
CA HIS A 148 1.74 -9.16 -14.09
C HIS A 148 1.72 -10.01 -12.82
N SER A 149 2.34 -9.50 -11.78
CA SER A 149 2.39 -10.16 -10.48
C SER A 149 1.00 -10.19 -9.83
N THR A 150 0.68 -11.28 -9.13
CA THR A 150 -0.49 -11.35 -8.24
C THR A 150 -0.22 -10.82 -6.83
N LYS A 151 0.85 -10.02 -6.66
CA LYS A 151 1.22 -9.40 -5.39
C LYS A 151 0.76 -7.96 -5.32
N PHE A 152 0.50 -7.51 -4.10
CA PHE A 152 0.43 -6.10 -3.76
C PHE A 152 1.75 -5.63 -3.17
N ALA A 153 2.21 -4.43 -3.53
CA ALA A 153 3.35 -3.77 -2.92
C ALA A 153 2.85 -2.73 -1.91
N LEU A 154 3.50 -2.65 -0.75
CA LEU A 154 3.28 -1.60 0.25
C LEU A 154 4.42 -0.59 0.17
N ILE A 155 4.09 0.68 0.01
CA ILE A 155 5.05 1.78 -0.13
C ILE A 155 4.81 2.82 0.98
N ASP A 156 5.88 3.30 1.60
CA ASP A 156 5.82 4.35 2.61
C ASP A 156 5.83 5.77 2.02
N GLY A 157 5.62 6.78 2.84
CA GLY A 157 5.59 8.18 2.43
C GLY A 157 6.91 8.75 1.90
N HIS A 158 8.01 8.01 2.06
CA HIS A 158 9.31 8.30 1.45
C HIS A 158 9.51 7.59 0.11
N ALA A 159 8.44 6.99 -0.44
CA ALA A 159 8.44 6.20 -1.67
C ALA A 159 9.35 4.96 -1.59
N ARG A 160 9.52 4.35 -0.42
CA ARG A 160 10.25 3.10 -0.23
C ARG A 160 9.29 1.92 -0.19
N ILE A 161 9.64 0.85 -0.87
CA ILE A 161 8.88 -0.40 -0.86
C ILE A 161 9.17 -1.13 0.46
N ARG A 162 8.11 -1.38 1.22
CA ARG A 162 8.21 -1.95 2.57
C ARG A 162 7.72 -3.38 2.67
N GLY A 163 7.08 -3.90 1.64
CA GLY A 163 6.63 -5.28 1.58
C GLY A 163 5.93 -5.65 0.29
N TYR A 164 5.88 -6.96 0.03
CA TYR A 164 5.09 -7.57 -1.03
C TYR A 164 4.19 -8.64 -0.42
N TYR A 165 2.92 -8.66 -0.81
CA TYR A 165 1.90 -9.51 -0.21
C TYR A 165 1.12 -10.24 -1.30
N LEU A 166 0.97 -11.55 -1.17
CA LEU A 166 0.17 -12.36 -2.09
C LEU A 166 -1.31 -11.98 -1.96
N SER A 167 -1.91 -11.47 -3.04
CA SER A 167 -3.28 -10.93 -3.03
C SER A 167 -4.35 -11.97 -2.68
N PHE A 168 -4.08 -13.26 -2.89
CA PHE A 168 -5.01 -14.36 -2.63
C PHE A 168 -4.76 -15.06 -1.28
N ASP A 169 -3.73 -14.67 -0.53
CA ASP A 169 -3.46 -15.17 0.82
C ASP A 169 -4.13 -14.27 1.86
N GLN A 170 -5.10 -14.84 2.59
CA GLN A 170 -5.87 -14.09 3.58
C GLN A 170 -5.01 -13.60 4.76
N SER A 171 -4.00 -14.36 5.16
CA SER A 171 -3.11 -13.98 6.27
C SER A 171 -2.23 -12.79 5.86
N GLN A 172 -1.69 -12.82 4.64
CA GLN A 172 -0.90 -11.71 4.09
C GLN A 172 -1.74 -10.46 3.86
N MET A 173 -3.03 -10.59 3.49
CA MET A 173 -3.92 -9.43 3.38
C MET A 173 -4.17 -8.77 4.74
N LYS A 174 -4.35 -9.55 5.82
CA LYS A 174 -4.46 -9.00 7.18
C LYS A 174 -3.16 -8.32 7.60
N GLN A 175 -2.01 -8.93 7.28
CA GLN A 175 -0.70 -8.34 7.57
C GLN A 175 -0.49 -7.03 6.81
N LEU A 176 -0.83 -6.98 5.52
CA LEU A 176 -0.77 -5.76 4.70
C LEU A 176 -1.55 -4.60 5.33
N ILE A 177 -2.78 -4.85 5.81
CA ILE A 177 -3.60 -3.84 6.48
C ILE A 177 -2.92 -3.35 7.77
N SER A 178 -2.40 -4.27 8.59
CA SER A 178 -1.70 -3.95 9.84
C SER A 178 -0.45 -3.10 9.57
N ASP A 179 0.36 -3.49 8.58
CA ASP A 179 1.61 -2.80 8.24
C ASP A 179 1.33 -1.42 7.63
N ALA A 180 0.30 -1.31 6.78
CA ALA A 180 -0.11 -0.02 6.21
C ALA A 180 -0.55 0.97 7.30
N ARG A 181 -1.32 0.52 8.29
CA ARG A 181 -1.73 1.34 9.43
C ARG A 181 -0.54 1.77 10.29
N THR A 182 0.37 0.83 10.57
CA THR A 182 1.59 1.13 11.34
C THR A 182 2.43 2.21 10.66
N LEU A 183 2.62 2.12 9.33
CA LEU A 183 3.34 3.13 8.57
C LEU A 183 2.59 4.48 8.55
N ALA A 184 1.25 4.46 8.43
CA ALA A 184 0.45 5.68 8.35
C ALA A 184 0.50 6.53 9.63
N VAL A 185 0.72 5.89 10.78
CA VAL A 185 0.86 6.57 12.09
C VAL A 185 2.27 7.08 12.34
N SER A 186 3.28 6.46 11.70
CA SER A 186 4.71 6.76 11.94
C SER A 186 5.32 7.82 11.02
N GLN A 187 4.49 8.50 10.20
CA GLN A 187 4.93 9.53 9.22
C GLN A 187 4.67 10.95 9.71
#